data_a4b921d2753eb8e70b15c7cd2011b4a9
#
_entry.id   a4b921d2753eb8e70b15c7cd2011b4a9
#
_cell.length_a   1.000
_cell.length_b   1.000
_cell.length_c   1.000
_cell.angle_alpha   90.00
_cell.angle_beta   90.00
_cell.angle_gamma   90.00
#
_symmetry.space_group_name_H-M   'P 1'
#
loop_
_entity.id
_entity.type
_entity.pdbx_description
1 polymer ?
#
loop_
_entity_poly.entity_id
_entity_poly.type
_entity_poly.pdbx_seq_one_letter_code
_entity_poly.pdbx_strand_id
1 'polypeptide(L)'
;EELFKKFEPSNLVFINFEHVMKYSPKTFCEMLKNNMKAKNIYVGNDFKFGANREGDVDYLIKYFGEDSVHTIPDYEHNNEKISSTLIKSFLSEGFVEQANEALGYEYSLTGTVIKGDQRGSQIGFPTANLNIDKNIQIPKSGVYKVYVLLNGNLYQGIMNIGYKPTVSEGAKHSLEVHIFDFNDDVYGADLTVYFKKFIRDEIKFSSIDELTQQISKDIEDINKN
;
A
#
# COMPACT_ATOMS: atom_id res chain seq x y z
N GLU A 1 9.02 -3.04 -3.90
CA GLU A 1 10.47 -3.36 -3.96
C GLU A 1 11.05 -3.45 -2.55
N GLU A 2 10.85 -2.46 -1.69
CA GLU A 2 11.41 -2.43 -0.33
C GLU A 2 10.97 -3.59 0.57
N LEU A 3 9.72 -4.04 0.45
CA LEU A 3 9.24 -5.20 1.20
C LEU A 3 10.04 -6.47 0.89
N PHE A 4 10.42 -6.66 -0.37
CA PHE A 4 11.21 -7.83 -0.76
C PHE A 4 12.67 -7.75 -0.29
N LYS A 5 13.23 -6.55 -0.14
CA LYS A 5 14.59 -6.37 0.40
C LYS A 5 14.73 -6.90 1.83
N LYS A 6 13.65 -6.88 2.63
CA LYS A 6 13.66 -7.43 3.99
C LYS A 6 13.98 -8.92 4.06
N PHE A 7 13.76 -9.65 2.97
CA PHE A 7 14.07 -11.09 2.87
C PHE A 7 15.48 -11.36 2.30
N GLU A 8 16.26 -10.32 2.05
CA GLU A 8 17.65 -10.39 1.55
C GLU A 8 17.83 -11.35 0.36
N PRO A 9 16.97 -11.28 -0.68
CA PRO A 9 17.14 -12.16 -1.82
C PRO A 9 18.45 -11.84 -2.55
N SER A 10 19.17 -12.87 -3.00
CA SER A 10 20.39 -12.69 -3.78
C SER A 10 20.18 -11.89 -5.08
N ASN A 11 19.02 -12.04 -5.68
CA ASN A 11 18.59 -11.30 -6.87
C ASN A 11 17.10 -11.00 -6.80
N LEU A 12 16.72 -9.80 -7.23
CA LEU A 12 15.33 -9.39 -7.40
C LEU A 12 15.14 -8.95 -8.86
N VAL A 13 14.31 -9.69 -9.59
CA VAL A 13 14.09 -9.46 -11.02
C VAL A 13 12.65 -9.01 -11.24
N PHE A 14 12.48 -7.79 -11.77
CA PHE A 14 11.19 -7.26 -12.19
C PHE A 14 11.00 -7.49 -13.68
N ILE A 15 9.93 -8.19 -14.03
CA ILE A 15 9.58 -8.48 -15.42
C ILE A 15 8.32 -7.70 -15.76
N ASN A 16 8.35 -6.93 -16.85
CA ASN A 16 7.14 -6.26 -17.31
C ASN A 16 6.10 -7.30 -17.73
N PHE A 17 4.94 -7.25 -17.06
CA PHE A 17 3.84 -8.19 -17.28
C PHE A 17 3.37 -8.21 -18.75
N GLU A 18 3.31 -7.06 -19.44
CA GLU A 18 2.89 -6.95 -20.83
C GLU A 18 3.75 -7.77 -21.78
N HIS A 19 5.01 -8.01 -21.42
CA HIS A 19 5.91 -8.84 -22.22
C HIS A 19 5.63 -10.33 -22.00
N VAL A 20 5.49 -10.75 -20.73
CA VAL A 20 5.37 -12.17 -20.40
C VAL A 20 3.96 -12.72 -20.55
N MET A 21 2.93 -11.87 -20.47
CA MET A 21 1.53 -12.29 -20.66
C MET A 21 1.25 -12.88 -22.05
N LYS A 22 2.09 -12.58 -23.03
CA LYS A 22 1.97 -13.09 -24.41
C LYS A 22 2.74 -14.39 -24.64
N TYR A 23 3.55 -14.82 -23.70
CA TYR A 23 4.33 -16.05 -23.83
C TYR A 23 3.41 -17.25 -23.77
N SER A 24 3.68 -18.26 -24.63
CA SER A 24 3.10 -19.59 -24.41
C SER A 24 3.61 -20.16 -23.07
N PRO A 25 2.90 -21.09 -22.44
CA PRO A 25 3.40 -21.77 -21.23
C PRO A 25 4.80 -22.35 -21.42
N LYS A 26 5.08 -22.91 -22.62
CA LYS A 26 6.39 -23.45 -22.97
C LYS A 26 7.46 -22.35 -22.98
N THR A 27 7.21 -21.22 -23.66
CA THR A 27 8.16 -20.10 -23.74
C THR A 27 8.48 -19.53 -22.36
N PHE A 28 7.48 -19.43 -21.48
CA PHE A 28 7.68 -19.01 -20.09
C PHE A 28 8.59 -19.98 -19.31
N CYS A 29 8.34 -21.29 -19.44
CA CYS A 29 9.21 -22.31 -18.81
C CYS A 29 10.64 -22.30 -19.38
N GLU A 30 10.81 -22.10 -20.70
CA GLU A 30 12.12 -21.96 -21.33
C GLU A 30 12.89 -20.73 -20.79
N MET A 31 12.20 -19.61 -20.58
CA MET A 31 12.77 -18.41 -19.96
C MET A 31 13.27 -18.72 -18.54
N LEU A 32 12.46 -19.36 -17.69
CA LEU A 32 12.86 -19.76 -16.35
C LEU A 32 14.08 -20.70 -16.37
N LYS A 33 14.08 -21.71 -17.23
CA LYS A 33 15.10 -22.72 -17.29
C LYS A 33 16.41 -22.21 -17.90
N ASN A 34 16.34 -21.53 -19.03
CA ASN A 34 17.50 -21.18 -19.84
C ASN A 34 18.10 -19.84 -19.48
N ASN A 35 17.27 -18.83 -19.20
CA ASN A 35 17.73 -17.47 -18.91
C ASN A 35 17.98 -17.30 -17.41
N MET A 36 17.06 -17.74 -16.55
CA MET A 36 17.16 -17.60 -15.11
C MET A 36 17.89 -18.78 -14.45
N LYS A 37 18.09 -19.89 -15.16
CA LYS A 37 18.73 -21.11 -14.62
C LYS A 37 17.99 -21.67 -13.37
N ALA A 38 16.67 -21.50 -13.32
CA ALA A 38 15.85 -21.98 -12.23
C ALA A 38 15.99 -23.50 -12.06
N LYS A 39 16.28 -23.93 -10.83
CA LYS A 39 16.36 -25.35 -10.42
C LYS A 39 15.15 -25.74 -9.59
N ASN A 40 14.72 -24.85 -8.71
CA ASN A 40 13.52 -25.01 -7.89
C ASN A 40 12.59 -23.83 -8.13
N ILE A 41 11.29 -24.09 -8.15
CA ILE A 41 10.23 -23.11 -8.43
C ILE A 41 9.24 -23.18 -7.28
N TYR A 42 8.99 -22.06 -6.62
CA TYR A 42 8.01 -21.94 -5.54
C TYR A 42 6.87 -21.05 -6.01
N VAL A 43 5.65 -21.55 -5.99
CA VAL A 43 4.45 -20.85 -6.47
C VAL A 43 3.25 -21.13 -5.57
N GLY A 44 2.27 -20.25 -5.57
CA GLY A 44 0.97 -20.54 -4.93
C GLY A 44 0.21 -21.65 -5.65
N ASN A 45 -0.70 -22.32 -4.97
CA ASN A 45 -1.51 -23.41 -5.52
C ASN A 45 -2.35 -22.98 -6.73
N ASP A 46 -2.76 -21.72 -6.79
CA ASP A 46 -3.59 -21.14 -7.85
C ASP A 46 -2.78 -20.43 -8.94
N PHE A 47 -1.45 -20.62 -8.96
CA PHE A 47 -0.58 -19.98 -9.92
C PHE A 47 -0.95 -20.33 -11.36
N LYS A 48 -1.16 -19.29 -12.17
CA LYS A 48 -1.43 -19.40 -13.60
C LYS A 48 -0.51 -18.48 -14.38
N PHE A 49 -0.03 -18.94 -15.53
CA PHE A 49 0.91 -18.18 -16.36
C PHE A 49 0.70 -18.43 -17.85
N GLY A 50 1.41 -17.66 -18.66
CA GLY A 50 1.33 -17.76 -20.11
C GLY A 50 0.06 -17.13 -20.69
N ALA A 51 0.00 -17.07 -22.03
CA ALA A 51 -1.14 -16.52 -22.75
C ALA A 51 -2.43 -17.25 -22.33
N ASN A 52 -3.51 -16.49 -22.15
CA ASN A 52 -4.82 -16.98 -21.71
C ASN A 52 -4.79 -17.77 -20.38
N ARG A 53 -3.70 -17.68 -19.59
CA ARG A 53 -3.53 -18.42 -18.34
C ARG A 53 -3.54 -19.96 -18.54
N GLU A 54 -3.04 -20.44 -19.68
CA GLU A 54 -3.04 -21.84 -20.04
C GLU A 54 -2.02 -22.70 -19.26
N GLY A 55 -0.97 -22.05 -18.72
CA GLY A 55 -0.01 -22.69 -17.83
C GLY A 55 -0.51 -22.69 -16.39
N ASP A 56 -0.22 -23.75 -15.65
CA ASP A 56 -0.52 -23.93 -14.25
C ASP A 56 0.56 -24.74 -13.53
N VAL A 57 0.33 -25.11 -12.27
CA VAL A 57 1.26 -25.89 -11.46
C VAL A 57 1.53 -27.25 -12.11
N ASP A 58 0.52 -27.92 -12.63
CA ASP A 58 0.69 -29.22 -13.30
C ASP A 58 1.57 -29.10 -14.55
N TYR A 59 1.41 -28.01 -15.29
CA TYR A 59 2.29 -27.74 -16.43
C TYR A 59 3.75 -27.55 -15.99
N LEU A 60 3.99 -26.82 -14.89
CA LEU A 60 5.34 -26.67 -14.32
C LEU A 60 5.92 -28.01 -13.91
N ILE A 61 5.16 -28.84 -13.18
CA ILE A 61 5.57 -30.17 -12.74
C ILE A 61 5.93 -31.03 -13.95
N LYS A 62 5.11 -31.03 -14.99
CA LYS A 62 5.38 -31.77 -16.24
C LYS A 62 6.65 -31.32 -16.93
N TYR A 63 6.99 -30.02 -16.87
CA TYR A 63 8.14 -29.44 -17.57
C TYR A 63 9.46 -29.55 -16.76
N PHE A 64 9.42 -29.35 -15.44
CA PHE A 64 10.60 -29.28 -14.58
C PHE A 64 10.82 -30.55 -13.72
N GLY A 65 9.80 -31.37 -13.53
CA GLY A 65 9.77 -32.51 -12.63
C GLY A 65 9.17 -32.15 -11.27
N GLU A 66 8.56 -33.14 -10.60
CA GLU A 66 7.86 -32.98 -9.32
C GLU A 66 8.80 -32.46 -8.22
N ASP A 67 10.04 -32.95 -8.17
CA ASP A 67 11.04 -32.55 -7.17
C ASP A 67 11.50 -31.09 -7.30
N SER A 68 11.20 -30.45 -8.42
CA SER A 68 11.64 -29.08 -8.73
C SER A 68 10.54 -28.03 -8.57
N VAL A 69 9.29 -28.42 -8.33
CA VAL A 69 8.15 -27.52 -8.21
C VAL A 69 7.49 -27.67 -6.85
N HIS A 70 7.49 -26.59 -6.11
CA HIS A 70 7.00 -26.57 -4.74
C HIS A 70 5.80 -25.62 -4.65
N THR A 71 4.65 -26.14 -4.23
CA THR A 71 3.45 -25.32 -4.02
C THR A 71 3.41 -24.78 -2.60
N ILE A 72 3.08 -23.51 -2.48
CA ILE A 72 2.85 -22.85 -1.19
C ILE A 72 1.35 -22.84 -0.97
N PRO A 73 0.85 -23.40 0.14
CA PRO A 73 -0.57 -23.41 0.45
C PRO A 73 -1.07 -21.96 0.65
N ASP A 74 -2.37 -21.79 0.45
CA ASP A 74 -3.02 -20.52 0.75
C ASP A 74 -2.89 -20.21 2.24
N TYR A 75 -2.61 -18.95 2.54
CA TYR A 75 -2.63 -18.48 3.92
C TYR A 75 -4.04 -17.98 4.25
N GLU A 76 -4.56 -18.42 5.39
CA GLU A 76 -5.89 -18.04 5.86
C GLU A 76 -5.77 -17.19 7.13
N HIS A 77 -6.62 -16.18 7.24
CA HIS A 77 -6.85 -15.40 8.44
C HIS A 77 -8.34 -15.41 8.76
N ASN A 78 -8.72 -15.81 9.98
CA ASN A 78 -10.13 -15.94 10.41
C ASN A 78 -10.99 -16.84 9.47
N ASN A 79 -10.42 -17.93 8.97
CA ASN A 79 -11.04 -18.86 8.00
C ASN A 79 -11.35 -18.23 6.61
N GLU A 80 -10.74 -17.10 6.29
CA GLU A 80 -10.80 -16.53 4.96
C GLU A 80 -9.42 -16.56 4.29
N LYS A 81 -9.38 -16.98 3.02
CA LYS A 81 -8.17 -16.95 2.21
C LYS A 81 -7.68 -15.52 2.06
N ILE A 82 -6.45 -15.23 2.50
CA ILE A 82 -5.81 -13.94 2.24
C ILE A 82 -5.53 -13.82 0.74
N SER A 83 -6.03 -12.73 0.17
CA SER A 83 -5.86 -12.40 -1.23
C SER A 83 -5.75 -10.88 -1.41
N SER A 84 -5.19 -10.45 -2.54
CA SER A 84 -5.16 -9.01 -2.88
C SER A 84 -6.57 -8.40 -2.94
N THR A 85 -7.59 -9.18 -3.29
CA THR A 85 -8.98 -8.74 -3.31
C THR A 85 -9.50 -8.47 -1.90
N LEU A 86 -9.23 -9.37 -0.95
CA LEU A 86 -9.62 -9.20 0.45
C LEU A 86 -8.93 -7.98 1.08
N ILE A 87 -7.62 -7.81 0.85
CA ILE A 87 -6.89 -6.65 1.35
C ILE A 87 -7.44 -5.33 0.78
N LYS A 88 -7.72 -5.30 -0.53
CA LYS A 88 -8.34 -4.12 -1.17
C LYS A 88 -9.72 -3.81 -0.61
N SER A 89 -10.53 -4.82 -0.30
CA SER A 89 -11.83 -4.64 0.36
C SER A 89 -11.65 -3.99 1.73
N PHE A 90 -10.79 -4.53 2.59
CA PHE A 90 -10.51 -3.94 3.90
C PHE A 90 -10.07 -2.48 3.79
N LEU A 91 -9.13 -2.17 2.88
CA LEU A 91 -8.67 -0.81 2.69
C LEU A 91 -9.78 0.13 2.18
N SER A 92 -10.61 -0.33 1.24
CA SER A 92 -11.71 0.48 0.68
C SER A 92 -12.85 0.74 1.66
N GLU A 93 -12.95 -0.06 2.72
CA GLU A 93 -13.92 0.09 3.81
C GLU A 93 -13.35 0.82 5.04
N GLY A 94 -12.03 1.08 5.05
CA GLY A 94 -11.33 1.75 6.16
C GLY A 94 -10.85 0.81 7.25
N PHE A 95 -10.97 -0.51 7.06
CA PHE A 95 -10.54 -1.55 8.00
C PHE A 95 -9.04 -1.79 7.91
N VAL A 96 -8.25 -0.75 8.19
CA VAL A 96 -6.79 -0.82 8.03
C VAL A 96 -6.13 -1.75 9.06
N GLU A 97 -6.73 -1.94 10.23
CA GLU A 97 -6.26 -2.87 11.26
C GLU A 97 -6.35 -4.31 10.74
N GLN A 98 -7.50 -4.69 10.17
CA GLN A 98 -7.70 -6.01 9.56
C GLN A 98 -6.82 -6.21 8.32
N ALA A 99 -6.62 -5.16 7.52
CA ALA A 99 -5.69 -5.20 6.41
C ALA A 99 -4.25 -5.47 6.89
N ASN A 100 -3.81 -4.82 7.96
CA ASN A 100 -2.48 -5.00 8.56
C ASN A 100 -2.30 -6.43 9.13
N GLU A 101 -3.30 -6.92 9.84
CA GLU A 101 -3.29 -8.30 10.36
C GLU A 101 -3.17 -9.32 9.23
N ALA A 102 -3.99 -9.17 8.19
CA ALA A 102 -3.97 -10.07 7.04
C ALA A 102 -2.68 -9.96 6.22
N LEU A 103 -2.08 -8.77 6.11
CA LEU A 103 -0.80 -8.55 5.44
C LEU A 103 0.40 -9.07 6.25
N GLY A 104 0.29 -9.12 7.58
CA GLY A 104 1.41 -9.38 8.47
C GLY A 104 2.39 -8.21 8.61
N TYR A 105 2.03 -7.03 8.09
CA TYR A 105 2.77 -5.77 8.21
C TYR A 105 1.82 -4.58 8.06
N GLU A 106 2.27 -3.40 8.48
CA GLU A 106 1.47 -2.18 8.39
C GLU A 106 1.36 -1.68 6.94
N TYR A 107 0.14 -1.50 6.45
CA TYR A 107 -0.09 -0.89 5.15
C TYR A 107 0.47 0.52 5.13
N SER A 108 1.14 0.89 4.06
CA SER A 108 1.79 2.20 3.97
C SER A 108 1.66 2.81 2.59
N LEU A 109 1.70 4.14 2.57
CA LEU A 109 1.81 4.96 1.37
C LEU A 109 3.14 5.71 1.40
N THR A 110 3.92 5.61 0.34
CA THR A 110 5.11 6.43 0.15
C THR A 110 4.86 7.46 -0.94
N GLY A 111 5.23 8.69 -0.68
CA GLY A 111 5.06 9.78 -1.63
C GLY A 111 5.94 10.97 -1.33
N THR A 112 6.10 11.83 -2.33
CA THR A 112 6.86 13.08 -2.20
C THR A 112 5.94 14.19 -1.71
N VAL A 113 6.42 15.00 -0.78
CA VAL A 113 5.66 16.15 -0.24
C VAL A 113 5.60 17.26 -1.28
N ILE A 114 4.38 17.66 -1.60
CA ILE A 114 4.08 18.77 -2.53
C ILE A 114 3.41 19.94 -1.80
N LYS A 115 3.45 21.12 -2.41
CA LYS A 115 2.71 22.27 -1.90
C LYS A 115 1.20 22.02 -1.96
N GLY A 116 0.52 22.20 -0.83
CA GLY A 116 -0.94 22.20 -0.70
C GLY A 116 -1.50 23.59 -0.45
N ASP A 117 -2.77 23.66 -0.04
CA ASP A 117 -3.50 24.90 0.22
C ASP A 117 -3.05 25.63 1.50
N GLN A 118 -2.17 25.04 2.31
CA GLN A 118 -1.59 25.59 3.55
C GLN A 118 -2.63 26.05 4.60
N ARG A 119 -3.87 25.56 4.52
CA ARG A 119 -4.94 25.94 5.47
C ARG A 119 -4.64 25.46 6.90
N GLY A 120 -4.05 24.28 7.04
CA GLY A 120 -3.67 23.70 8.32
C GLY A 120 -2.68 24.57 9.10
N SER A 121 -1.70 25.16 8.42
CA SER A 121 -0.72 26.05 9.05
C SER A 121 -1.35 27.30 9.69
N GLN A 122 -2.45 27.81 9.12
CA GLN A 122 -3.13 29.01 9.63
C GLN A 122 -3.89 28.73 10.94
N ILE A 123 -4.20 27.45 11.22
CA ILE A 123 -4.96 27.00 12.38
C ILE A 123 -4.10 26.23 13.39
N GLY A 124 -2.78 26.23 13.23
CA GLY A 124 -1.86 25.57 14.16
C GLY A 124 -1.61 24.07 13.90
N PHE A 125 -2.14 23.51 12.82
CA PHE A 125 -1.95 22.11 12.42
C PHE A 125 -1.35 22.01 11.01
N PRO A 126 -0.05 22.35 10.82
CA PRO A 126 0.58 22.27 9.52
C PRO A 126 0.50 20.85 8.95
N THR A 127 0.10 20.73 7.69
CA THR A 127 -0.03 19.45 6.99
C THR A 127 0.92 19.36 5.80
N ALA A 128 1.54 18.19 5.62
CA ALA A 128 2.24 17.81 4.41
C ALA A 128 1.27 17.14 3.44
N ASN A 129 1.24 17.62 2.19
CA ASN A 129 0.43 17.02 1.13
C ASN A 129 1.27 16.02 0.35
N LEU A 130 0.81 14.77 0.22
CA LEU A 130 1.54 13.71 -0.44
C LEU A 130 1.10 13.53 -1.89
N ASN A 131 2.08 13.44 -2.78
CA ASN A 131 1.90 12.99 -4.14
C ASN A 131 2.41 11.54 -4.23
N ILE A 132 1.52 10.60 -4.53
CA ILE A 132 1.80 9.16 -4.63
C ILE A 132 1.60 8.63 -6.04
N ASP A 133 2.11 7.43 -6.32
CA ASP A 133 1.85 6.73 -7.57
C ASP A 133 0.33 6.43 -7.73
N LYS A 134 -0.20 6.63 -8.93
CA LYS A 134 -1.61 6.44 -9.26
C LYS A 134 -2.11 4.99 -9.15
N ASN A 135 -1.18 4.03 -9.19
CA ASN A 135 -1.50 2.60 -9.14
C ASN A 135 -1.57 2.03 -7.71
N ILE A 136 -1.29 2.86 -6.70
CA ILE A 136 -1.34 2.42 -5.30
C ILE A 136 -2.79 2.46 -4.81
N GLN A 137 -3.21 1.42 -4.09
CA GLN A 137 -4.52 1.38 -3.46
C GLN A 137 -4.57 2.42 -2.33
N ILE A 138 -5.46 3.40 -2.43
CA ILE A 138 -5.69 4.38 -1.36
C ILE A 138 -6.79 3.83 -0.45
N PRO A 139 -6.61 3.89 0.90
CA PRO A 139 -7.67 3.54 1.84
C PRO A 139 -8.90 4.45 1.70
N LYS A 140 -10.02 4.05 2.30
CA LYS A 140 -11.26 4.84 2.37
C LYS A 140 -10.97 6.29 2.79
N SER A 141 -11.71 7.24 2.25
CA SER A 141 -11.66 8.64 2.73
C SER A 141 -12.02 8.73 4.20
N GLY A 142 -11.30 9.56 4.94
CA GLY A 142 -11.45 9.75 6.37
C GLY A 142 -10.15 10.10 7.08
N VAL A 143 -10.18 10.05 8.39
CA VAL A 143 -9.07 10.42 9.28
C VAL A 143 -8.48 9.17 9.90
N TYR A 144 -7.15 9.11 9.93
CA TYR A 144 -6.39 7.94 10.37
C TYR A 144 -5.30 8.31 11.38
N LYS A 145 -5.11 7.47 12.40
CA LYS A 145 -3.87 7.44 13.19
C LYS A 145 -2.78 6.81 12.32
N VAL A 146 -1.64 7.49 12.23
CA VAL A 146 -0.52 7.04 11.40
C VAL A 146 0.82 7.19 12.11
N TYR A 147 1.83 6.47 11.60
CA TYR A 147 3.22 6.81 11.81
C TYR A 147 3.85 7.27 10.50
N VAL A 148 4.76 8.22 10.59
CA VAL A 148 5.43 8.84 9.45
C VAL A 148 6.92 8.59 9.56
N LEU A 149 7.48 7.89 8.60
CA LEU A 149 8.92 7.73 8.45
C LEU A 149 9.46 8.86 7.57
N LEU A 150 10.34 9.67 8.14
CA LEU A 150 11.02 10.77 7.47
C LEU A 150 12.49 10.77 7.85
N ASN A 151 13.38 10.70 6.87
CA ASN A 151 14.83 10.72 7.07
C ASN A 151 15.33 9.71 8.12
N GLY A 152 14.73 8.52 8.14
CA GLY A 152 15.07 7.45 9.08
C GLY A 152 14.47 7.58 10.48
N ASN A 153 13.76 8.66 10.78
CA ASN A 153 13.06 8.87 12.05
C ASN A 153 11.56 8.59 11.91
N LEU A 154 10.97 7.98 12.93
CA LEU A 154 9.55 7.64 12.98
C LEU A 154 8.81 8.61 13.89
N TYR A 155 7.81 9.30 13.36
CA TYR A 155 6.97 10.27 14.06
C TYR A 155 5.53 9.76 14.11
N GLN A 156 4.81 10.12 15.16
CA GLN A 156 3.37 9.92 15.20
C GLN A 156 2.67 11.06 14.45
N GLY A 157 1.50 10.77 13.89
CA GLY A 157 0.73 11.77 13.15
C GLY A 157 -0.71 11.38 12.92
N ILE A 158 -1.42 12.29 12.29
CA ILE A 158 -2.80 12.11 11.85
C ILE A 158 -2.88 12.41 10.34
N MET A 159 -3.53 11.52 9.60
CA MET A 159 -3.69 11.69 8.15
C MET A 159 -5.15 11.85 7.79
N ASN A 160 -5.44 12.84 6.96
CA ASN A 160 -6.73 13.00 6.30
C ASN A 160 -6.63 12.55 4.84
N ILE A 161 -7.47 11.60 4.45
CA ILE A 161 -7.71 11.19 3.06
C ILE A 161 -9.04 11.78 2.63
N GLY A 162 -9.00 12.77 1.74
CA GLY A 162 -10.18 13.44 1.20
C GLY A 162 -10.25 13.41 -0.32
N TYR A 163 -11.25 14.05 -0.86
CA TYR A 163 -11.41 14.26 -2.30
C TYR A 163 -11.36 15.75 -2.64
N LYS A 164 -10.52 16.11 -3.62
CA LYS A 164 -10.56 17.46 -4.23
C LYS A 164 -11.29 17.34 -5.57
N PRO A 165 -12.40 18.09 -5.77
CA PRO A 165 -13.01 18.20 -7.09
C PRO A 165 -12.03 18.89 -8.04
N THR A 166 -11.64 18.23 -9.11
CA THR A 166 -10.81 18.82 -10.17
C THR A 166 -11.68 19.10 -11.38
N VAL A 167 -11.44 20.26 -12.03
CA VAL A 167 -12.27 20.75 -13.15
C VAL A 167 -12.06 19.90 -14.43
N SER A 168 -11.01 19.09 -14.51
CA SER A 168 -10.60 18.44 -15.77
C SER A 168 -10.41 16.92 -15.75
N GLU A 169 -10.29 16.23 -14.61
CA GLU A 169 -9.91 14.78 -14.59
C GLU A 169 -10.56 13.97 -13.44
N GLY A 170 -11.79 14.26 -13.05
CA GLY A 170 -12.43 13.50 -11.96
C GLY A 170 -11.93 13.89 -10.57
N ALA A 171 -12.52 13.34 -9.52
CA ALA A 171 -12.12 13.63 -8.15
C ALA A 171 -10.74 13.01 -7.85
N LYS A 172 -9.76 13.84 -7.48
CA LYS A 172 -8.42 13.40 -7.07
C LYS A 172 -8.38 13.30 -5.54
N HIS A 173 -7.79 12.22 -5.02
CA HIS A 173 -7.54 12.12 -3.58
C HIS A 173 -6.63 13.25 -3.10
N SER A 174 -7.00 13.86 -1.96
CA SER A 174 -6.14 14.74 -1.17
C SER A 174 -5.58 13.91 -0.02
N LEU A 175 -4.27 13.85 0.10
CA LEU A 175 -3.57 13.08 1.10
C LEU A 175 -2.78 14.06 1.97
N GLU A 176 -3.31 14.39 3.15
CA GLU A 176 -2.76 15.41 4.02
C GLU A 176 -2.38 14.79 5.37
N VAL A 177 -1.12 14.87 5.76
CA VAL A 177 -0.62 14.36 7.03
C VAL A 177 -0.08 15.48 7.90
N HIS A 178 -0.57 15.55 9.13
CA HIS A 178 -0.01 16.37 10.20
C HIS A 178 0.89 15.49 11.07
N ILE A 179 2.17 15.86 11.17
CA ILE A 179 3.19 15.15 11.93
C ILE A 179 3.26 15.82 13.32
N PHE A 180 3.12 15.04 14.38
CA PHE A 180 3.13 15.55 15.74
C PHE A 180 4.54 15.97 16.15
N ASP A 181 4.65 17.04 16.91
CA ASP A 181 5.90 17.58 17.47
C ASP A 181 6.99 17.86 16.40
N PHE A 182 6.55 18.23 15.19
CA PHE A 182 7.41 18.47 14.04
C PHE A 182 7.10 19.81 13.40
N ASN A 183 8.13 20.66 13.19
CA ASN A 183 7.97 22.03 12.68
C ASN A 183 8.90 22.36 11.48
N ASP A 184 9.71 21.40 11.01
CA ASP A 184 10.62 21.65 9.91
C ASP A 184 9.90 21.62 8.55
N ASP A 185 10.50 22.28 7.56
CA ASP A 185 10.03 22.22 6.18
C ASP A 185 10.37 20.85 5.56
N VAL A 186 9.36 20.19 5.00
CA VAL A 186 9.47 18.88 4.37
C VAL A 186 9.15 18.87 2.87
N TYR A 187 9.00 20.03 2.23
CA TYR A 187 8.71 20.08 0.80
C TYR A 187 9.80 19.40 -0.03
N GLY A 188 9.36 18.54 -0.95
CA GLY A 188 10.24 17.72 -1.79
C GLY A 188 10.84 16.50 -1.12
N ALA A 189 10.63 16.30 0.20
CA ALA A 189 11.04 15.09 0.88
C ALA A 189 10.09 13.91 0.57
N ASP A 190 10.63 12.71 0.60
CA ASP A 190 9.82 11.49 0.55
C ASP A 190 9.41 11.08 1.96
N LEU A 191 8.11 10.86 2.14
CA LEU A 191 7.53 10.34 3.38
C LEU A 191 6.94 8.96 3.13
N THR A 192 7.11 8.05 4.11
CA THR A 192 6.33 6.82 4.18
C THR A 192 5.36 6.92 5.36
N VAL A 193 4.08 6.80 5.07
CA VAL A 193 2.99 6.89 6.06
C VAL A 193 2.42 5.51 6.31
N TYR A 194 2.58 4.99 7.52
CA TYR A 194 2.07 3.70 7.98
C TYR A 194 0.73 3.87 8.67
N PHE A 195 -0.31 3.19 8.18
CA PHE A 195 -1.66 3.28 8.72
C PHE A 195 -1.82 2.38 9.93
N LYS A 196 -2.29 2.96 11.03
CA LYS A 196 -2.50 2.23 12.30
C LYS A 196 -3.97 1.95 12.57
N LYS A 197 -4.81 2.98 12.44
CA LYS A 197 -6.22 2.90 12.82
C LYS A 197 -7.05 3.92 12.05
N PHE A 198 -8.24 3.51 11.64
CA PHE A 198 -9.27 4.45 11.17
C PHE A 198 -9.92 5.14 12.37
N ILE A 199 -9.98 6.46 12.35
CA ILE A 199 -10.54 7.27 13.45
C ILE A 199 -11.98 7.64 13.16
N ARG A 200 -12.27 8.20 11.97
CA ARG A 200 -13.60 8.64 11.56
C ARG A 200 -13.69 8.96 10.08
N ASP A 201 -14.90 9.04 9.58
CA ASP A 201 -15.20 9.59 8.25
C ASP A 201 -14.88 11.10 8.17
N GLU A 202 -14.80 11.62 6.95
CA GLU A 202 -14.69 13.07 6.73
C GLU A 202 -15.94 13.80 7.25
N ILE A 203 -15.72 14.94 7.87
CA ILE A 203 -16.78 15.84 8.36
C ILE A 203 -16.62 17.19 7.67
N LYS A 204 -17.73 17.76 7.22
CA LYS A 204 -17.78 19.16 6.76
C LYS A 204 -18.01 20.07 7.96
N PHE A 205 -17.16 21.07 8.13
CA PHE A 205 -17.25 22.04 9.21
C PHE A 205 -17.82 23.35 8.70
N SER A 206 -18.61 24.01 9.51
CA SER A 206 -19.21 25.32 9.19
C SER A 206 -18.30 26.48 9.57
N SER A 207 -17.31 26.23 10.42
CA SER A 207 -16.33 27.22 10.87
C SER A 207 -14.93 26.62 11.07
N ILE A 208 -13.93 27.48 11.09
CA ILE A 208 -12.53 27.12 11.42
C ILE A 208 -12.43 26.64 12.85
N ASP A 209 -13.19 27.23 13.77
CA ASP A 209 -13.18 26.85 15.19
C ASP A 209 -13.68 25.42 15.39
N GLU A 210 -14.75 25.01 14.71
CA GLU A 210 -15.24 23.64 14.75
C GLU A 210 -14.19 22.63 14.21
N LEU A 211 -13.54 22.98 13.09
CA LEU A 211 -12.46 22.16 12.53
C LEU A 211 -11.31 22.00 13.52
N THR A 212 -10.86 23.09 14.14
CA THR A 212 -9.76 23.11 15.09
C THR A 212 -10.08 22.28 16.34
N GLN A 213 -11.30 22.41 16.89
CA GLN A 213 -11.76 21.62 18.01
C GLN A 213 -11.80 20.13 17.69
N GLN A 214 -12.29 19.76 16.49
CA GLN A 214 -12.36 18.37 16.10
C GLN A 214 -10.95 17.76 15.91
N ILE A 215 -10.02 18.49 15.27
CA ILE A 215 -8.62 18.01 15.12
C ILE A 215 -7.99 17.81 16.50
N SER A 216 -8.18 18.74 17.44
CA SER A 216 -7.66 18.61 18.79
C SER A 216 -8.21 17.36 19.50
N LYS A 217 -9.51 17.09 19.36
CA LYS A 217 -10.15 15.89 19.88
C LYS A 217 -9.61 14.61 19.25
N ASP A 218 -9.45 14.59 17.92
CA ASP A 218 -8.88 13.43 17.20
C ASP A 218 -7.47 13.11 17.71
N ILE A 219 -6.64 14.14 17.94
CA ILE A 219 -5.27 14.00 18.49
C ILE A 219 -5.31 13.47 19.94
N GLU A 220 -6.21 13.99 20.78
CA GLU A 220 -6.37 13.48 22.15
C GLU A 220 -6.77 11.99 22.16
N ASP A 221 -7.70 11.59 21.30
CA ASP A 221 -8.17 10.20 21.19
C ASP A 221 -7.07 9.27 20.65
N ILE A 222 -6.21 9.77 19.76
CA ILE A 222 -5.02 9.05 19.28
C ILE A 222 -4.00 8.82 20.40
N ASN A 223 -3.80 9.79 21.27
CA ASN A 223 -2.80 9.73 22.36
C ASN A 223 -3.25 8.88 23.55
N LYS A 224 -4.56 8.65 23.72
CA LYS A 224 -5.12 7.80 24.80
C LYS A 224 -5.07 6.30 24.49
N ASN A 225 -4.93 5.91 23.21
CA ASN A 225 -4.92 4.55 22.68
C ASN A 225 -3.59 4.22 21.97
#